data_a5f7b6522048757749786770034833e0
#
_entry.id   a5f7b6522048757749786770034833e0
#
_cell.length_a   1.000
_cell.length_b   1.000
_cell.length_c   1.000
_cell.angle_alpha   90.00
_cell.angle_beta   90.00
_cell.angle_gamma   90.00
#
_symmetry.space_group_name_H-M   'P 1'
#
loop_
_entity.id
_entity.type
_entity.pdbx_description
1 polymer ?
#
loop_
_entity_poly.entity_id
_entity_poly.type
_entity_poly.pdbx_seq_one_letter_code
_entity_poly.pdbx_strand_id
1 'polypeptide(L)'
;MTLVLASTSRFRRQLLDRLGLPYEAVAPDFDEIEPPGMSPIDCTVLFARGKAAEVARRRPGALVVGADQALECDGRLLRKPCDLAESADQLLSLAGRWHRLHTAIALAGPGPDTLVEALTTTELKVRPLTLEQARRYAALDSPIGSVGGYVYEQHGVWLFDEVRGSDDSAIVGLPLWLLARLLRQAGLDPLD
;
A
#
# COMPACT_ATOMS: atom_id res chain seq x y z
N MET A 1 23.20 -8.88 -5.37
CA MET A 1 22.59 -7.66 -4.78
C MET A 1 21.52 -8.11 -3.80
N THR A 2 21.50 -7.59 -2.58
CA THR A 2 20.49 -7.96 -1.58
C THR A 2 19.23 -7.09 -1.77
N LEU A 3 18.04 -7.73 -1.84
CA LEU A 3 16.76 -7.02 -1.86
C LEU A 3 16.27 -6.83 -0.42
N VAL A 4 15.77 -5.63 -0.11
CA VAL A 4 15.23 -5.29 1.21
C VAL A 4 13.84 -4.65 1.04
N LEU A 5 12.87 -5.09 1.83
CA LEU A 5 11.56 -4.45 1.93
C LEU A 5 11.51 -3.55 3.17
N ALA A 6 11.40 -2.25 2.99
CA ALA A 6 11.24 -1.25 4.06
C ALA A 6 9.79 -1.20 4.56
N SER A 7 9.34 -2.26 5.25
CA SER A 7 7.95 -2.35 5.73
C SER A 7 7.79 -3.37 6.85
N THR A 8 6.87 -3.05 7.79
CA THR A 8 6.36 -3.98 8.82
C THR A 8 5.09 -4.71 8.39
N SER A 9 4.48 -4.33 7.26
CA SER A 9 3.21 -4.88 6.78
C SER A 9 3.36 -6.35 6.39
N ARG A 10 2.57 -7.23 7.05
CA ARG A 10 2.47 -8.64 6.69
C ARG A 10 1.97 -8.86 5.26
N PHE A 11 1.06 -8.02 4.81
CA PHE A 11 0.44 -8.10 3.48
C PHE A 11 1.45 -7.77 2.37
N ARG A 12 2.26 -6.72 2.55
CA ARG A 12 3.33 -6.39 1.60
C ARG A 12 4.39 -7.48 1.52
N ARG A 13 4.71 -8.15 2.64
CA ARG A 13 5.62 -9.32 2.64
C ARG A 13 5.03 -10.47 1.83
N GLN A 14 3.76 -10.85 2.09
CA GLN A 14 3.07 -11.91 1.34
C GLN A 14 2.98 -11.61 -0.16
N LEU A 15 2.82 -10.35 -0.54
CA LEU A 15 2.86 -9.95 -1.94
C LEU A 15 4.28 -10.10 -2.52
N LEU A 16 5.30 -9.64 -1.81
CA LEU A 16 6.69 -9.74 -2.29
C LEU A 16 7.15 -11.19 -2.42
N ASP A 17 6.68 -12.09 -1.54
CA ASP A 17 6.95 -13.54 -1.62
C ASP A 17 6.53 -14.13 -2.98
N ARG A 18 5.48 -13.56 -3.62
CA ARG A 18 5.00 -14.01 -4.94
C ARG A 18 6.01 -13.77 -6.08
N LEU A 19 6.97 -12.87 -5.90
CA LEU A 19 8.02 -12.63 -6.90
C LEU A 19 9.13 -13.70 -6.84
N GLY A 20 9.16 -14.56 -5.82
CA GLY A 20 10.14 -15.65 -5.69
C GLY A 20 11.57 -15.19 -5.47
N LEU A 21 11.78 -13.93 -5.11
CA LEU A 21 13.10 -13.35 -4.84
C LEU A 21 13.42 -13.42 -3.34
N PRO A 22 14.63 -13.79 -2.94
CA PRO A 22 15.04 -13.68 -1.55
C PRO A 22 15.17 -12.22 -1.13
N TYR A 23 14.61 -11.86 0.01
CA TYR A 23 14.67 -10.51 0.56
C TYR A 23 14.74 -10.50 2.10
N GLU A 24 15.15 -9.38 2.67
CA GLU A 24 15.05 -9.04 4.09
C GLU A 24 13.93 -8.02 4.31
N ALA A 25 13.12 -8.17 5.36
CA ALA A 25 12.13 -7.15 5.75
C ALA A 25 12.68 -6.34 6.93
N VAL A 26 12.75 -5.02 6.77
CA VAL A 26 13.29 -4.08 7.75
C VAL A 26 12.25 -3.01 8.06
N ALA A 27 11.97 -2.78 9.34
CA ALA A 27 11.13 -1.68 9.77
C ALA A 27 11.81 -0.34 9.44
N PRO A 28 11.13 0.56 8.69
CA PRO A 28 11.65 1.91 8.49
C PRO A 28 11.51 2.73 9.76
N ASP A 29 12.54 3.51 10.08
CA ASP A 29 12.51 4.56 11.11
C ASP A 29 12.26 5.90 10.41
N PHE A 30 10.99 6.11 10.02
CA PHE A 30 10.56 7.24 9.21
C PHE A 30 9.22 7.78 9.70
N ASP A 31 9.20 9.06 10.05
CA ASP A 31 7.99 9.77 10.49
C ASP A 31 7.14 10.20 9.27
N GLU A 32 5.91 9.72 9.22
CA GLU A 32 4.93 10.07 8.18
C GLU A 32 4.26 11.42 8.50
N ILE A 33 5.04 12.51 8.41
CA ILE A 33 4.53 13.87 8.65
C ILE A 33 4.06 14.45 7.33
N GLU A 34 2.75 14.73 7.23
CA GLU A 34 2.15 15.37 6.04
C GLU A 34 2.57 16.84 5.97
N PRO A 35 3.29 17.28 4.91
CA PRO A 35 3.60 18.69 4.73
C PRO A 35 2.32 19.50 4.48
N PRO A 36 2.18 20.70 5.08
CA PRO A 36 1.03 21.55 4.85
C PRO A 36 0.77 21.83 3.36
N GLY A 37 -0.45 21.58 2.90
CA GLY A 37 -0.87 21.86 1.53
C GLY A 37 -0.39 20.85 0.46
N MET A 38 0.31 19.79 0.85
CA MET A 38 0.68 18.72 -0.07
C MET A 38 -0.53 17.87 -0.43
N SER A 39 -0.61 17.45 -1.69
CA SER A 39 -1.69 16.57 -2.13
C SER A 39 -1.56 15.16 -1.52
N PRO A 40 -2.67 14.41 -1.37
CA PRO A 40 -2.64 13.00 -0.94
C PRO A 40 -1.69 12.13 -1.75
N ILE A 41 -1.68 12.32 -3.05
CA ILE A 41 -0.83 11.59 -3.99
C ILE A 41 0.64 11.88 -3.70
N ASP A 42 1.00 13.18 -3.58
CA ASP A 42 2.38 13.59 -3.34
C ASP A 42 2.87 13.10 -1.97
N CYS A 43 2.02 13.12 -0.93
CA CYS A 43 2.34 12.54 0.38
C CYS A 43 2.63 11.05 0.27
N THR A 44 1.82 10.30 -0.48
CA THR A 44 2.00 8.85 -0.67
C THR A 44 3.35 8.54 -1.33
N VAL A 45 3.73 9.32 -2.35
CA VAL A 45 5.04 9.20 -3.01
C VAL A 45 6.17 9.57 -2.06
N LEU A 46 6.03 10.70 -1.35
CA LEU A 46 7.01 11.16 -0.36
C LEU A 46 7.28 10.10 0.71
N PHE A 47 6.23 9.46 1.23
CA PHE A 47 6.38 8.46 2.30
C PHE A 47 6.98 7.15 1.78
N ALA A 48 6.60 6.70 0.57
CA ALA A 48 7.25 5.55 -0.05
C ALA A 48 8.76 5.79 -0.25
N ARG A 49 9.12 6.97 -0.77
CA ARG A 49 10.50 7.43 -0.94
C ARG A 49 11.25 7.48 0.37
N GLY A 50 10.67 8.15 1.38
CA GLY A 50 11.30 8.34 2.68
C GLY A 50 11.63 7.03 3.35
N LYS A 51 10.70 6.06 3.34
CA LYS A 51 10.91 4.70 3.87
C LYS A 51 12.04 3.97 3.14
N ALA A 52 12.05 4.01 1.81
CA ALA A 52 13.10 3.38 1.02
C ALA A 52 14.49 4.00 1.30
N ALA A 53 14.59 5.32 1.26
CA ALA A 53 15.84 6.04 1.44
C ALA A 53 16.40 5.89 2.87
N GLU A 54 15.53 5.89 3.87
CA GLU A 54 15.93 5.71 5.27
C GLU A 54 16.57 4.32 5.48
N VAL A 55 15.92 3.24 5.02
CA VAL A 55 16.45 1.89 5.15
C VAL A 55 17.70 1.70 4.27
N ALA A 56 17.77 2.29 3.08
CA ALA A 56 18.94 2.22 2.21
C ALA A 56 20.19 2.81 2.86
N ARG A 57 20.05 3.90 3.64
CA ARG A 57 21.17 4.45 4.43
C ARG A 57 21.70 3.46 5.48
N ARG A 58 20.82 2.63 6.07
CA ARG A 58 21.19 1.59 7.06
C ARG A 58 21.62 0.28 6.44
N ARG A 59 21.43 0.10 5.13
CA ARG A 59 21.76 -1.13 4.37
C ARG A 59 22.57 -0.80 3.13
N PRO A 60 23.84 -0.34 3.28
CA PRO A 60 24.69 -0.03 2.14
C PRO A 60 24.83 -1.23 1.20
N GLY A 61 24.69 -0.99 -0.11
CA GLY A 61 24.78 -2.04 -1.13
C GLY A 61 23.51 -2.84 -1.37
N ALA A 62 22.43 -2.61 -0.60
CA ALA A 62 21.11 -3.22 -0.85
C ALA A 62 20.28 -2.39 -1.83
N LEU A 63 19.39 -3.08 -2.57
CA LEU A 63 18.28 -2.46 -3.27
C LEU A 63 17.06 -2.50 -2.34
N VAL A 64 16.53 -1.33 -1.99
CA VAL A 64 15.47 -1.21 -0.98
C VAL A 64 14.15 -0.80 -1.63
N VAL A 65 13.11 -1.56 -1.33
CA VAL A 65 11.72 -1.27 -1.73
C VAL A 65 11.00 -0.57 -0.59
N GLY A 66 10.58 0.67 -0.79
CA GLY A 66 9.62 1.38 0.06
C GLY A 66 8.25 1.38 -0.59
N ALA A 67 7.20 1.39 0.21
CA ALA A 67 5.83 1.50 -0.28
C ALA A 67 4.95 2.28 0.69
N ASP A 68 4.01 3.04 0.14
CA ASP A 68 2.96 3.71 0.89
C ASP A 68 1.63 3.65 0.18
N GLN A 69 0.53 3.82 0.94
CA GLN A 69 -0.82 3.78 0.39
C GLN A 69 -1.73 4.75 1.13
N ALA A 70 -2.49 5.53 0.37
CA ALA A 70 -3.52 6.42 0.86
C ALA A 70 -4.88 6.11 0.21
N LEU A 71 -5.97 6.25 0.98
CA LEU A 71 -7.34 6.17 0.50
C LEU A 71 -7.96 7.55 0.46
N GLU A 72 -8.45 7.92 -0.71
CA GLU A 72 -9.19 9.17 -0.95
C GLU A 72 -10.66 8.86 -1.29
N CYS A 73 -11.57 9.53 -0.61
CA CYS A 73 -12.99 9.55 -0.96
C CYS A 73 -13.51 10.99 -0.94
N ASP A 74 -14.05 11.48 -2.07
CA ASP A 74 -14.55 12.85 -2.25
C ASP A 74 -13.57 13.95 -1.78
N GLY A 75 -12.30 13.80 -2.14
CA GLY A 75 -11.24 14.76 -1.79
C GLY A 75 -10.78 14.69 -0.34
N ARG A 76 -11.21 13.69 0.42
CA ARG A 76 -10.79 13.48 1.81
C ARG A 76 -9.97 12.21 1.95
N LEU A 77 -8.86 12.32 2.68
CA LEU A 77 -8.08 11.15 3.09
C LEU A 77 -8.74 10.45 4.27
N LEU A 78 -8.83 9.14 4.19
CA LEU A 78 -9.18 8.31 5.34
C LEU A 78 -7.88 7.82 6.02
N ARG A 79 -7.87 7.84 7.34
CA ARG A 79 -6.78 7.28 8.16
C ARG A 79 -7.08 5.82 8.49
N LYS A 80 -6.07 5.08 8.92
CA LYS A 80 -6.24 3.70 9.37
C LYS A 80 -7.10 3.67 10.64
N PRO A 81 -8.16 2.84 10.70
CA PRO A 81 -8.99 2.73 11.89
C PRO A 81 -8.20 2.09 13.04
N CYS A 82 -8.47 2.54 14.26
CA CYS A 82 -7.80 2.06 15.47
C CYS A 82 -8.55 0.90 16.16
N ASP A 83 -9.85 0.70 15.81
CA ASP A 83 -10.68 -0.37 16.37
C ASP A 83 -11.74 -0.87 15.37
N LEU A 84 -12.54 -1.87 15.80
CA LEU A 84 -13.59 -2.46 14.95
C LEU A 84 -14.77 -1.51 14.72
N ALA A 85 -15.07 -0.63 15.67
CA ALA A 85 -16.17 0.33 15.52
C ALA A 85 -15.80 1.37 14.47
N GLU A 86 -14.60 1.94 14.56
CA GLU A 86 -14.09 2.87 13.56
C GLU A 86 -13.95 2.21 12.17
N SER A 87 -13.54 0.93 12.12
CA SER A 87 -13.49 0.16 10.87
C SER A 87 -14.88 0.05 10.21
N ALA A 88 -15.91 -0.27 11.02
CA ALA A 88 -17.28 -0.36 10.53
C ALA A 88 -17.82 1.00 10.08
N ASP A 89 -17.54 2.08 10.82
CA ASP A 89 -17.96 3.44 10.48
C ASP A 89 -17.28 3.93 9.20
N GLN A 90 -15.99 3.67 9.02
CA GLN A 90 -15.28 3.98 7.77
C GLN A 90 -15.89 3.22 6.60
N LEU A 91 -16.10 1.92 6.73
CA LEU A 91 -16.70 1.11 5.67
C LEU A 91 -18.11 1.61 5.31
N LEU A 92 -18.91 1.97 6.32
CA LEU A 92 -20.24 2.55 6.11
C LEU A 92 -20.16 3.89 5.38
N SER A 93 -19.16 4.72 5.69
CA SER A 93 -18.96 6.01 5.00
C SER A 93 -18.63 5.86 3.51
N LEU A 94 -18.08 4.72 3.11
CA LEU A 94 -17.76 4.36 1.72
C LEU A 94 -18.92 3.66 1.01
N ALA A 95 -19.97 3.21 1.72
CA ALA A 95 -21.06 2.41 1.17
C ALA A 95 -21.76 3.14 0.02
N GLY A 96 -21.92 2.46 -1.12
CA GLY A 96 -22.50 2.98 -2.35
C GLY A 96 -21.64 4.01 -3.11
N ARG A 97 -20.41 4.25 -2.69
CA ARG A 97 -19.54 5.31 -3.22
C ARG A 97 -18.29 4.76 -3.90
N TRP A 98 -17.76 5.55 -4.82
CA TRP A 98 -16.43 5.37 -5.35
C TRP A 98 -15.39 5.97 -4.39
N HIS A 99 -14.26 5.27 -4.25
CA HIS A 99 -13.07 5.79 -3.60
C HIS A 99 -11.83 5.39 -4.39
N ARG A 100 -10.71 6.03 -4.10
CA ARG A 100 -9.42 5.79 -4.76
C ARG A 100 -8.39 5.32 -3.75
N LEU A 101 -7.65 4.28 -4.13
CA LEU A 101 -6.41 3.89 -3.46
C LEU A 101 -5.24 4.38 -4.31
N HIS A 102 -4.45 5.28 -3.75
CA HIS A 102 -3.18 5.73 -4.30
C HIS A 102 -2.07 4.89 -3.68
N THR A 103 -1.36 4.09 -4.47
CA THR A 103 -0.31 3.21 -3.97
C THR A 103 1.00 3.53 -4.67
N ALA A 104 1.97 4.02 -3.89
CA ALA A 104 3.30 4.36 -4.36
C ALA A 104 4.33 3.33 -3.94
N ILE A 105 5.31 3.11 -4.80
CA ILE A 105 6.53 2.37 -4.52
C ILE A 105 7.75 3.22 -4.87
N ALA A 106 8.83 3.01 -4.13
CA ALA A 106 10.12 3.59 -4.44
C ALA A 106 11.21 2.53 -4.31
N LEU A 107 12.19 2.54 -5.23
CA LEU A 107 13.43 1.78 -5.11
C LEU A 107 14.56 2.74 -4.76
N ALA A 108 15.35 2.42 -3.74
CA ALA A 108 16.53 3.17 -3.35
C ALA A 108 17.76 2.25 -3.26
N GLY A 109 18.96 2.76 -3.65
CA GLY A 109 20.22 2.00 -3.64
C GLY A 109 20.38 1.05 -4.84
N PRO A 110 21.56 0.40 -5.00
CA PRO A 110 22.74 0.44 -4.15
C PRO A 110 23.64 1.68 -4.34
N GLY A 111 23.38 2.52 -5.33
CA GLY A 111 24.14 3.76 -5.55
C GLY A 111 23.48 4.96 -4.87
N PRO A 112 24.24 6.05 -4.62
CA PRO A 112 23.71 7.24 -3.95
C PRO A 112 22.59 7.94 -4.74
N ASP A 113 22.55 7.75 -6.06
CA ASP A 113 21.58 8.42 -6.96
C ASP A 113 20.48 7.48 -7.46
N THR A 114 20.43 6.23 -6.96
CA THR A 114 19.40 5.27 -7.38
C THR A 114 18.13 5.50 -6.57
N LEU A 115 17.28 6.37 -7.06
CA LEU A 115 15.92 6.54 -6.55
C LEU A 115 14.94 6.56 -7.73
N VAL A 116 14.11 5.52 -7.81
CA VAL A 116 13.07 5.40 -8.83
C VAL A 116 11.74 5.22 -8.14
N GLU A 117 10.73 5.93 -8.61
CA GLU A 117 9.39 5.92 -8.03
C GLU A 117 8.35 5.55 -9.06
N ALA A 118 7.29 4.93 -8.60
CA ALA A 118 6.08 4.70 -9.37
C ALA A 118 4.86 4.81 -8.47
N LEU A 119 3.76 5.27 -9.06
CA LEU A 119 2.46 5.39 -8.43
C LEU A 119 1.42 4.72 -9.32
N THR A 120 0.45 4.08 -8.70
CA THR A 120 -0.79 3.64 -9.35
C THR A 120 -2.00 4.07 -8.52
N THR A 121 -3.11 4.28 -9.21
CA THR A 121 -4.40 4.56 -8.57
C THR A 121 -5.39 3.49 -8.99
N THR A 122 -6.04 2.87 -8.00
CA THR A 122 -7.14 1.93 -8.20
C THR A 122 -8.43 2.56 -7.69
N GLU A 123 -9.48 2.52 -8.48
CA GLU A 123 -10.80 2.98 -8.08
C GLU A 123 -11.68 1.79 -7.71
N LEU A 124 -12.33 1.87 -6.55
CA LEU A 124 -13.21 0.83 -6.04
C LEU A 124 -14.56 1.44 -5.68
N LYS A 125 -15.65 0.75 -6.04
CA LYS A 125 -17.00 1.12 -5.66
C LYS A 125 -17.53 0.15 -4.62
N VAL A 126 -17.73 0.62 -3.41
CA VAL A 126 -18.34 -0.17 -2.35
C VAL A 126 -19.84 -0.33 -2.65
N ARG A 127 -20.34 -1.56 -2.54
CA ARG A 127 -21.79 -1.79 -2.65
C ARG A 127 -22.56 -1.05 -1.52
N PRO A 128 -23.88 -0.81 -1.65
CA PRO A 128 -24.68 -0.32 -0.53
C PRO A 128 -24.58 -1.29 0.67
N LEU A 129 -24.33 -0.75 1.86
CA LEU A 129 -24.22 -1.51 3.09
C LEU A 129 -25.10 -0.88 4.18
N THR A 130 -25.67 -1.74 5.03
CA THR A 130 -26.25 -1.31 6.30
C THR A 130 -25.17 -1.27 7.39
N LEU A 131 -25.43 -0.57 8.48
CA LEU A 131 -24.53 -0.55 9.65
C LEU A 131 -24.29 -1.95 10.21
N GLU A 132 -25.33 -2.80 10.22
CA GLU A 132 -25.21 -4.18 10.69
C GLU A 132 -24.25 -4.98 9.80
N GLN A 133 -24.33 -4.83 8.48
CA GLN A 133 -23.45 -5.48 7.53
C GLN A 133 -22.00 -5.02 7.69
N ALA A 134 -21.79 -3.70 7.87
CA ALA A 134 -20.45 -3.15 8.11
C ALA A 134 -19.84 -3.68 9.41
N ARG A 135 -20.61 -3.73 10.50
CA ARG A 135 -20.16 -4.31 11.79
C ARG A 135 -19.86 -5.81 11.68
N ARG A 136 -20.71 -6.57 10.98
CA ARG A 136 -20.48 -8.00 10.75
C ARG A 136 -19.19 -8.24 9.97
N TYR A 137 -18.95 -7.45 8.95
CA TYR A 137 -17.70 -7.53 8.19
C TYR A 137 -16.49 -7.17 9.05
N ALA A 138 -16.54 -6.07 9.81
CA ALA A 138 -15.44 -5.67 10.69
C ALA A 138 -15.13 -6.76 11.74
N ALA A 139 -16.14 -7.46 12.26
CA ALA A 139 -15.93 -8.59 13.17
C ALA A 139 -15.32 -9.82 12.47
N LEU A 140 -15.62 -10.04 11.17
CA LEU A 140 -15.13 -11.18 10.40
C LEU A 140 -13.63 -11.05 10.07
N ASP A 141 -13.22 -9.90 9.54
CA ASP A 141 -11.86 -9.70 8.99
C ASP A 141 -10.92 -8.96 9.95
N SER A 142 -11.47 -8.31 10.99
CA SER A 142 -10.69 -7.47 11.91
C SER A 142 -9.76 -6.48 11.18
N PRO A 143 -10.28 -5.59 10.32
CA PRO A 143 -9.49 -4.76 9.40
C PRO A 143 -8.82 -3.57 10.10
N ILE A 144 -8.48 -3.71 11.38
CA ILE A 144 -7.78 -2.70 12.17
C ILE A 144 -6.42 -2.42 11.54
N GLY A 145 -6.11 -1.14 11.32
CA GLY A 145 -4.88 -0.73 10.64
C GLY A 145 -4.89 -0.86 9.12
N SER A 146 -6.01 -1.31 8.50
CA SER A 146 -6.23 -1.28 7.06
C SER A 146 -7.09 -0.07 6.69
N VAL A 147 -6.57 0.81 5.85
CA VAL A 147 -7.30 2.02 5.43
C VAL A 147 -8.60 1.65 4.73
N GLY A 148 -9.68 2.36 5.05
CA GLY A 148 -11.03 2.08 4.52
C GLY A 148 -11.81 1.02 5.31
N GLY A 149 -11.21 0.40 6.35
CA GLY A 149 -11.88 -0.59 7.20
C GLY A 149 -12.16 -1.92 6.48
N TYR A 150 -11.32 -2.32 5.51
CA TYR A 150 -11.43 -3.60 4.82
C TYR A 150 -10.07 -4.24 4.51
N VAL A 151 -10.08 -5.57 4.31
CA VAL A 151 -8.95 -6.38 3.88
C VAL A 151 -9.34 -7.09 2.58
N TYR A 152 -8.87 -6.56 1.45
CA TYR A 152 -9.29 -7.00 0.11
C TYR A 152 -8.97 -8.47 -0.14
N GLU A 153 -7.80 -8.93 0.28
CA GLU A 153 -7.28 -10.28 0.09
C GLU A 153 -7.93 -11.36 0.98
N GLN A 154 -8.85 -10.98 1.85
CA GLN A 154 -9.67 -11.90 2.66
C GLN A 154 -11.12 -11.86 2.14
N HIS A 155 -12.07 -11.43 2.98
CA HIS A 155 -13.47 -11.34 2.57
C HIS A 155 -13.83 -9.97 1.97
N GLY A 156 -12.86 -9.06 1.86
CA GLY A 156 -13.09 -7.72 1.32
C GLY A 156 -13.67 -7.70 -0.10
N VAL A 157 -13.41 -8.73 -0.92
CA VAL A 157 -13.98 -8.87 -2.27
C VAL A 157 -15.52 -8.81 -2.29
N TRP A 158 -16.20 -9.21 -1.21
CA TRP A 158 -17.66 -9.16 -1.08
C TRP A 158 -18.22 -7.74 -0.93
N LEU A 159 -17.36 -6.74 -0.72
CA LEU A 159 -17.76 -5.37 -0.45
C LEU A 159 -17.89 -4.51 -1.72
N PHE A 160 -17.39 -4.98 -2.86
CA PHE A 160 -17.28 -4.15 -4.04
C PHE A 160 -18.21 -4.56 -5.16
N ASP A 161 -18.89 -3.57 -5.78
CA ASP A 161 -19.65 -3.73 -7.01
C ASP A 161 -18.75 -3.60 -8.25
N GLU A 162 -17.76 -2.71 -8.21
CA GLU A 162 -16.85 -2.44 -9.31
C GLU A 162 -15.43 -2.15 -8.79
N VAL A 163 -14.43 -2.62 -9.54
CA VAL A 163 -13.02 -2.30 -9.34
C VAL A 163 -12.42 -1.90 -10.68
N ARG A 164 -11.70 -0.78 -10.72
CA ARG A 164 -11.01 -0.26 -11.92
C ARG A 164 -9.53 -0.07 -11.60
N GLY A 165 -8.69 -0.87 -12.20
CA GLY A 165 -7.26 -0.85 -12.02
C GLY A 165 -6.61 -1.97 -12.82
N SER A 166 -5.30 -1.91 -13.00
CA SER A 166 -4.54 -2.90 -13.77
C SER A 166 -3.85 -3.95 -12.90
N ASP A 167 -3.85 -3.78 -11.59
CA ASP A 167 -3.05 -4.60 -10.66
C ASP A 167 -3.74 -4.70 -9.30
N ASP A 168 -4.37 -5.84 -9.01
CA ASP A 168 -5.05 -6.08 -7.73
C ASP A 168 -4.10 -6.04 -6.53
N SER A 169 -2.81 -6.33 -6.73
CA SER A 169 -1.81 -6.24 -5.66
C SER A 169 -1.60 -4.81 -5.18
N ALA A 170 -1.95 -3.81 -6.01
CA ALA A 170 -1.95 -2.41 -5.59
C ALA A 170 -3.02 -2.13 -4.52
N ILE A 171 -4.16 -2.82 -4.55
CA ILE A 171 -5.21 -2.69 -3.53
C ILE A 171 -4.70 -3.15 -2.17
N VAL A 172 -3.92 -4.21 -2.16
CA VAL A 172 -3.31 -4.79 -0.95
C VAL A 172 -2.12 -3.96 -0.44
N GLY A 173 -1.53 -3.11 -1.29
CA GLY A 173 -0.55 -2.09 -0.90
C GLY A 173 0.88 -2.28 -1.41
N LEU A 174 1.10 -3.17 -2.41
CA LEU A 174 2.36 -3.31 -3.13
C LEU A 174 2.10 -3.71 -4.58
N PRO A 175 2.09 -2.77 -5.54
CA PRO A 175 1.79 -3.04 -6.94
C PRO A 175 2.89 -3.89 -7.59
N LEU A 176 2.68 -5.21 -7.65
CA LEU A 176 3.70 -6.18 -8.05
C LEU A 176 4.10 -6.01 -9.51
N TRP A 177 3.17 -5.67 -10.38
CA TRP A 177 3.48 -5.47 -11.78
C TRP A 177 4.43 -4.28 -12.00
N LEU A 178 4.16 -3.15 -11.34
CA LEU A 178 5.06 -1.99 -11.36
C LEU A 178 6.40 -2.33 -10.69
N LEU A 179 6.37 -2.99 -9.54
CA LEU A 179 7.57 -3.37 -8.80
C LEU A 179 8.46 -4.28 -9.65
N ALA A 180 7.93 -5.34 -10.26
CA ALA A 180 8.69 -6.24 -11.13
C ALA A 180 9.36 -5.49 -12.29
N ARG A 181 8.64 -4.52 -12.90
CA ARG A 181 9.23 -3.66 -13.95
C ARG A 181 10.41 -2.86 -13.44
N LEU A 182 10.29 -2.24 -12.26
CA LEU A 182 11.37 -1.44 -11.68
C LEU A 182 12.55 -2.31 -11.25
N LEU A 183 12.30 -3.51 -10.70
CA LEU A 183 13.36 -4.46 -10.33
C LEU A 183 14.17 -4.89 -11.54
N ARG A 184 13.51 -5.21 -12.67
CA ARG A 184 14.22 -5.53 -13.92
C ARG A 184 15.08 -4.36 -14.42
N GLN A 185 14.57 -3.12 -14.33
CA GLN A 185 15.36 -1.93 -14.69
C GLN A 185 16.59 -1.76 -13.78
N ALA A 186 16.51 -2.22 -12.53
CA ALA A 186 17.61 -2.23 -11.58
C ALA A 186 18.55 -3.46 -11.73
N GLY A 187 18.33 -4.30 -12.75
CA GLY A 187 19.15 -5.51 -13.01
C GLY A 187 18.81 -6.69 -12.10
N LEU A 188 17.60 -6.74 -11.55
CA LEU A 188 17.10 -7.87 -10.76
C LEU A 188 15.94 -8.53 -11.50
N ASP A 189 16.24 -9.54 -12.31
CA ASP A 189 15.26 -10.37 -13.02
C ASP A 189 15.45 -11.85 -12.63
N PRO A 190 14.42 -12.53 -12.08
CA PRO A 190 14.54 -13.95 -11.73
C PRO A 190 14.58 -14.88 -12.96
N LEU A 191 14.40 -14.32 -14.18
CA LEU A 191 14.43 -15.09 -15.44
C LEU A 191 15.77 -14.99 -16.17
N ASP A 192 16.70 -14.16 -15.70
CA ASP A 192 18.09 -14.10 -16.17
C ASP A 192 18.93 -15.13 -15.38
#